data_a0c00c84616a7125b52231e9d69194ef
#
_entry.id   a0c00c84616a7125b52231e9d69194ef
#
_cell.length_a   1.000
_cell.length_b   1.000
_cell.length_c   1.000
_cell.angle_alpha   90.00
_cell.angle_beta   90.00
_cell.angle_gamma   90.00
#
_symmetry.space_group_name_H-M   'P 1'
#
loop_
_entity.id
_entity.type
_entity.pdbx_description
1 polymer ?
#
loop_
_entity_poly.entity_id
_entity_poly.type
_entity_poly.pdbx_seq_one_letter_code
_entity_poly.pdbx_strand_id
1 'polypeptide(L)'
;RDVAPSRGLGDVYKRQAREVAEYIGTVHHEINYTIQEGLDALRDVIYFIETYDVTTVRASTPMYLLARVIKSMGIKMVLSGEGADEIFGGYLYFHKAPDARAFHEETVRKISKLYLYDCLRANKSLAAWGVEGRVPFLDKEFLDVAMRLNPEAKMASGKVIEKKIVREAFAHMLPESVVWRQKEQFSDGVGYNWIDTLKAITATAVSDEQMAQAAKRFPIHTPQNKEEYYYRSIFEEHFPSASAAKSVPSVPSVACSTAEALAWDIAFRNLNEPSGRAVKGIHEEAYT
;
A
#
# COMPACT_ATOMS: atom_id res chain seq x y z
N ARG A 1 -7.28 12.84 28.03
CA ARG A 1 -6.40 13.84 27.40
C ARG A 1 -6.82 13.91 25.95
N ASP A 2 -7.49 15.02 25.61
CA ASP A 2 -7.92 15.32 24.25
C ASP A 2 -6.71 15.38 23.34
N VAL A 3 -6.60 14.43 22.42
CA VAL A 3 -5.64 14.51 21.32
C VAL A 3 -6.23 15.52 20.35
N ALA A 4 -5.59 16.68 20.23
CA ALA A 4 -5.95 17.67 19.24
C ALA A 4 -6.01 16.99 17.84
N PRO A 5 -7.04 17.28 17.02
CA PRO A 5 -7.13 16.69 15.69
C PRO A 5 -5.88 17.09 14.89
N SER A 6 -5.10 16.12 14.47
CA SER A 6 -3.98 16.35 13.57
C SER A 6 -4.56 16.86 12.24
N ARG A 7 -4.33 18.12 11.90
CA ARG A 7 -4.58 18.64 10.55
C ARG A 7 -3.59 18.00 9.58
N GLY A 8 -3.83 16.74 9.21
CA GLY A 8 -2.98 15.96 8.32
C GLY A 8 -3.77 15.41 7.13
N LEU A 9 -3.07 14.78 6.20
CA LEU A 9 -3.63 14.12 5.02
C LEU A 9 -4.82 13.20 5.38
N GLY A 10 -4.80 12.53 6.54
CA GLY A 10 -5.91 11.72 7.02
C GLY A 10 -7.25 12.44 7.10
N ASP A 11 -7.29 13.72 7.48
CA ASP A 11 -8.53 14.50 7.57
C ASP A 11 -9.08 14.88 6.17
N VAL A 12 -8.19 15.03 5.18
CA VAL A 12 -8.60 15.28 3.78
C VAL A 12 -9.30 14.03 3.25
N TYR A 13 -8.74 12.84 3.45
CA TYR A 13 -9.34 11.58 2.99
C TYR A 13 -10.66 11.26 3.66
N LYS A 14 -10.79 11.53 4.95
CA LYS A 14 -12.05 11.37 5.68
C LYS A 14 -13.15 12.24 5.09
N ARG A 15 -12.84 13.50 4.75
CA ARG A 15 -13.79 14.40 4.09
C ARG A 15 -14.18 13.91 2.70
N GLN A 16 -13.21 13.49 1.89
CA GLN A 16 -13.45 12.97 0.56
C GLN A 16 -14.28 11.67 0.58
N ALA A 17 -14.00 10.76 1.51
CA ALA A 17 -14.79 9.53 1.66
C ALA A 17 -16.25 9.85 2.03
N ARG A 18 -16.47 10.82 2.89
CA ARG A 18 -17.82 11.29 3.25
C ARG A 18 -18.52 11.95 2.08
N GLU A 19 -17.84 12.83 1.35
CA GLU A 19 -18.35 13.48 0.14
C GLU A 19 -18.77 12.45 -0.92
N VAL A 20 -17.98 11.41 -1.15
CA VAL A 20 -18.33 10.30 -2.06
C VAL A 20 -19.58 9.57 -1.54
N ALA A 21 -19.60 9.21 -0.26
CA ALA A 21 -20.73 8.48 0.31
C ALA A 21 -22.06 9.24 0.20
N GLU A 22 -22.03 10.55 0.44
CA GLU A 22 -23.17 11.45 0.27
C GLU A 22 -23.60 11.55 -1.21
N TYR A 23 -22.63 11.69 -2.12
CA TYR A 23 -22.89 11.82 -3.55
C TYR A 23 -23.56 10.57 -4.14
N ILE A 24 -23.08 9.37 -3.77
CA ILE A 24 -23.64 8.10 -4.26
C ILE A 24 -24.79 7.56 -3.39
N GLY A 25 -25.14 8.24 -2.31
CA GLY A 25 -26.28 7.89 -1.45
C GLY A 25 -26.06 6.64 -0.58
N THR A 26 -24.82 6.37 -0.14
CA THR A 26 -24.50 5.22 0.72
C THR A 26 -24.43 5.59 2.20
N VAL A 27 -24.59 4.60 3.08
CA VAL A 27 -24.35 4.77 4.51
C VAL A 27 -22.84 4.74 4.77
N HIS A 28 -22.30 5.86 5.26
CA HIS A 28 -20.89 5.99 5.56
C HIS A 28 -20.56 5.54 6.97
N HIS A 29 -19.60 4.66 7.12
CA HIS A 29 -19.04 4.22 8.40
C HIS A 29 -17.58 4.67 8.49
N GLU A 30 -17.28 5.60 9.37
CA GLU A 30 -15.92 6.05 9.65
C GLU A 30 -15.38 5.30 10.87
N ILE A 31 -14.31 4.55 10.68
CA ILE A 31 -13.66 3.77 11.73
C ILE A 31 -12.35 4.46 12.11
N ASN A 32 -12.23 4.85 13.35
CA ASN A 32 -11.02 5.42 13.92
C ASN A 32 -10.36 4.41 14.85
N TYR A 33 -9.05 4.35 14.82
CA TYR A 33 -8.26 3.58 15.77
C TYR A 33 -7.11 4.44 16.29
N THR A 34 -6.65 4.13 17.50
CA THR A 34 -5.52 4.81 18.12
C THR A 34 -4.21 4.18 17.64
N ILE A 35 -3.13 4.95 17.75
CA ILE A 35 -1.78 4.42 17.48
C ILE A 35 -1.50 3.20 18.37
N GLN A 36 -1.91 3.24 19.63
CA GLN A 36 -1.71 2.13 20.55
C GLN A 36 -2.45 0.87 20.11
N GLU A 37 -3.70 0.96 19.68
CA GLU A 37 -4.42 -0.20 19.11
C GLU A 37 -3.70 -0.78 17.89
N GLY A 38 -3.13 0.08 17.04
CA GLY A 38 -2.31 -0.35 15.92
C GLY A 38 -1.04 -1.11 16.36
N LEU A 39 -0.34 -0.61 17.37
CA LEU A 39 0.86 -1.24 17.92
C LEU A 39 0.55 -2.58 18.60
N ASP A 40 -0.51 -2.63 19.37
CA ASP A 40 -0.96 -3.84 20.05
C ASP A 40 -1.35 -4.94 19.04
N ALA A 41 -1.86 -4.55 17.87
CA ALA A 41 -2.24 -5.48 16.83
C ALA A 41 -1.07 -6.04 16.00
N LEU A 42 0.15 -5.45 16.05
CA LEU A 42 1.26 -5.81 15.15
C LEU A 42 1.61 -7.31 15.16
N ARG A 43 1.64 -7.93 16.35
CA ARG A 43 1.97 -9.36 16.45
C ARG A 43 0.93 -10.23 15.74
N ASP A 44 -0.34 -9.95 15.97
CA ASP A 44 -1.44 -10.67 15.31
C ASP A 44 -1.44 -10.40 13.80
N VAL A 45 -1.23 -9.15 13.40
CA VAL A 45 -1.13 -8.78 11.99
C VAL A 45 -0.05 -9.59 11.30
N ILE A 46 1.19 -9.61 11.82
CA ILE A 46 2.31 -10.36 11.23
C ILE A 46 2.01 -11.86 11.19
N TYR A 47 1.35 -12.39 12.22
CA TYR A 47 0.91 -13.79 12.24
C TYR A 47 -0.07 -14.09 11.10
N PHE A 48 -1.13 -13.29 10.95
CA PHE A 48 -2.17 -13.54 9.97
C PHE A 48 -1.74 -13.27 8.54
N ILE A 49 -0.93 -12.21 8.31
CA ILE A 49 -0.46 -11.90 6.95
C ILE A 49 0.76 -12.73 6.52
N GLU A 50 1.44 -13.41 7.46
CA GLU A 50 2.58 -14.31 7.21
C GLU A 50 3.71 -13.63 6.42
N THR A 51 3.98 -12.36 6.71
CA THR A 51 5.08 -11.59 6.09
C THR A 51 5.65 -10.59 7.09
N TYR A 52 6.90 -10.20 6.86
CA TYR A 52 7.59 -9.12 7.57
C TYR A 52 7.96 -7.95 6.64
N ASP A 53 7.43 -7.93 5.42
CA ASP A 53 7.62 -6.79 4.51
C ASP A 53 7.06 -5.51 5.13
N VAL A 54 7.91 -4.47 5.23
CA VAL A 54 7.60 -3.24 5.97
C VAL A 54 6.34 -2.56 5.44
N THR A 55 6.23 -2.40 4.13
CA THR A 55 5.09 -1.73 3.50
C THR A 55 3.81 -2.51 3.72
N THR A 56 3.89 -3.84 3.59
CA THR A 56 2.75 -4.73 3.79
C THR A 56 2.27 -4.69 5.25
N VAL A 57 3.17 -4.74 6.24
CA VAL A 57 2.82 -4.67 7.66
C VAL A 57 2.17 -3.33 8.00
N ARG A 58 2.77 -2.21 7.55
CA ARG A 58 2.22 -0.85 7.79
C ARG A 58 0.80 -0.69 7.27
N ALA A 59 0.54 -1.19 6.08
CA ALA A 59 -0.76 -1.08 5.41
C ALA A 59 -1.78 -2.13 5.90
N SER A 60 -1.33 -3.31 6.31
CA SER A 60 -2.21 -4.38 6.82
C SER A 60 -2.81 -4.05 8.17
N THR A 61 -2.10 -3.34 9.04
CA THR A 61 -2.57 -3.05 10.40
C THR A 61 -3.92 -2.30 10.40
N PRO A 62 -4.09 -1.17 9.69
CA PRO A 62 -5.40 -0.51 9.62
C PRO A 62 -6.46 -1.38 8.94
N MET A 63 -6.10 -2.16 7.93
CA MET A 63 -7.03 -3.05 7.24
C MET A 63 -7.51 -4.19 8.15
N TYR A 64 -6.62 -4.77 8.95
CA TYR A 64 -6.94 -5.80 9.94
C TYR A 64 -7.92 -5.27 11.01
N LEU A 65 -7.66 -4.05 11.53
CA LEU A 65 -8.55 -3.41 12.51
C LEU A 65 -9.91 -3.05 11.91
N LEU A 66 -9.94 -2.57 10.67
CA LEU A 66 -11.18 -2.31 9.92
C LEU A 66 -11.97 -3.59 9.71
N ALA A 67 -11.32 -4.69 9.32
CA ALA A 67 -11.97 -5.98 9.09
C ALA A 67 -12.64 -6.52 10.36
N ARG A 68 -12.04 -6.30 11.54
CA ARG A 68 -12.63 -6.62 12.84
C ARG A 68 -13.99 -5.94 13.03
N VAL A 69 -14.07 -4.64 12.71
CA VAL A 69 -15.31 -3.88 12.83
C VAL A 69 -16.34 -4.34 11.79
N ILE A 70 -15.94 -4.53 10.53
CA ILE A 70 -16.80 -5.06 9.48
C ILE A 70 -17.42 -6.41 9.90
N LYS A 71 -16.62 -7.29 10.47
CA LYS A 71 -17.09 -8.56 11.01
C LYS A 71 -18.12 -8.38 12.13
N SER A 72 -17.89 -7.44 13.05
CA SER A 72 -18.82 -7.16 14.16
C SER A 72 -20.18 -6.65 13.70
N MET A 73 -20.23 -6.01 12.52
CA MET A 73 -21.47 -5.57 11.86
C MET A 73 -22.22 -6.71 11.15
N GLY A 74 -21.72 -7.95 11.21
CA GLY A 74 -22.33 -9.11 10.56
C GLY A 74 -22.07 -9.20 9.06
N ILE A 75 -21.21 -8.33 8.50
CA ILE A 75 -20.83 -8.31 7.09
C ILE A 75 -19.84 -9.43 6.82
N LYS A 76 -20.08 -10.20 5.77
CA LYS A 76 -19.27 -11.36 5.40
C LYS A 76 -18.39 -11.15 4.18
N MET A 77 -18.64 -10.11 3.41
CA MET A 77 -17.94 -9.80 2.15
C MET A 77 -17.83 -8.31 1.94
N VAL A 78 -16.69 -7.88 1.38
CA VAL A 78 -16.44 -6.50 0.98
C VAL A 78 -15.88 -6.45 -0.44
N LEU A 79 -16.15 -5.34 -1.14
CA LEU A 79 -15.52 -5.02 -2.42
C LEU A 79 -14.31 -4.13 -2.16
N SER A 80 -13.19 -4.39 -2.85
CA SER A 80 -11.97 -3.60 -2.76
C SER A 80 -11.48 -3.18 -4.15
N GLY A 81 -10.85 -2.01 -4.22
CA GLY A 81 -10.24 -1.46 -5.44
C GLY A 81 -8.83 -2.00 -5.74
N GLU A 82 -8.38 -3.07 -5.09
CA GLU A 82 -7.06 -3.66 -5.32
C GLU A 82 -6.87 -4.05 -6.79
N GLY A 83 -5.66 -3.87 -7.31
CA GLY A 83 -5.30 -4.15 -8.69
C GLY A 83 -5.42 -2.97 -9.64
N ALA A 84 -6.18 -1.93 -9.31
CA ALA A 84 -6.37 -0.78 -10.19
C ALA A 84 -5.08 -0.01 -10.46
N ASP A 85 -4.21 0.13 -9.47
CA ASP A 85 -2.94 0.84 -9.59
C ASP A 85 -1.92 0.06 -10.43
N GLU A 86 -1.92 -1.26 -10.33
CA GLU A 86 -1.05 -2.14 -11.10
C GLU A 86 -1.44 -2.22 -12.57
N ILE A 87 -2.74 -2.28 -12.85
CA ILE A 87 -3.27 -2.41 -14.22
C ILE A 87 -3.14 -1.10 -15.00
N PHE A 88 -3.38 0.03 -14.33
CA PHE A 88 -3.48 1.35 -14.96
C PHE A 88 -2.33 2.29 -14.58
N GLY A 89 -1.25 1.78 -14.01
CA GLY A 89 -0.08 2.59 -13.67
C GLY A 89 -0.38 3.71 -12.67
N GLY A 90 -1.13 3.38 -11.60
CA GLY A 90 -1.60 4.38 -10.64
C GLY A 90 -0.54 4.88 -9.65
N TYR A 91 0.60 4.23 -9.52
CA TYR A 91 1.67 4.68 -8.64
C TYR A 91 2.45 5.83 -9.26
N LEU A 92 2.85 6.82 -8.45
CA LEU A 92 3.47 8.05 -8.95
C LEU A 92 4.76 7.82 -9.76
N TYR A 93 5.51 6.78 -9.47
CA TYR A 93 6.73 6.48 -10.24
C TYR A 93 6.45 6.13 -11.72
N PHE A 94 5.24 5.71 -12.08
CA PHE A 94 4.85 5.48 -13.48
C PHE A 94 4.91 6.72 -14.36
N HIS A 95 4.88 7.93 -13.76
CA HIS A 95 5.12 9.18 -14.48
C HIS A 95 6.50 9.26 -15.15
N LYS A 96 7.44 8.41 -14.71
CA LYS A 96 8.80 8.33 -15.25
C LYS A 96 9.00 7.15 -16.21
N ALA A 97 7.95 6.45 -16.59
CA ALA A 97 8.04 5.40 -17.60
C ALA A 97 8.57 5.99 -18.92
N PRO A 98 9.67 5.48 -19.47
CA PRO A 98 10.33 6.08 -20.62
C PRO A 98 9.51 5.95 -21.90
N ASP A 99 8.72 4.90 -22.03
CA ASP A 99 7.86 4.61 -23.17
C ASP A 99 6.73 3.64 -22.82
N ALA A 100 5.81 3.43 -23.77
CA ALA A 100 4.65 2.57 -23.62
C ALA A 100 5.01 1.10 -23.35
N ARG A 101 6.12 0.63 -23.90
CA ARG A 101 6.59 -0.74 -23.69
C ARG A 101 7.07 -0.95 -22.24
N ALA A 102 7.94 -0.05 -21.77
CA ALA A 102 8.44 -0.10 -20.40
C ALA A 102 7.28 0.02 -19.37
N PHE A 103 6.31 0.91 -19.64
CA PHE A 103 5.09 1.03 -18.86
C PHE A 103 4.34 -0.31 -18.80
N HIS A 104 4.07 -0.93 -19.94
CA HIS A 104 3.35 -2.21 -20.01
C HIS A 104 4.10 -3.33 -19.30
N GLU A 105 5.40 -3.47 -19.56
CA GLU A 105 6.23 -4.49 -18.91
C GLU A 105 6.20 -4.34 -17.39
N GLU A 106 6.19 -3.11 -16.88
CA GLU A 106 6.07 -2.86 -15.44
C GLU A 106 4.70 -3.24 -14.89
N THR A 107 3.60 -2.91 -15.59
CA THR A 107 2.26 -3.37 -15.16
C THR A 107 2.18 -4.88 -15.09
N VAL A 108 2.77 -5.60 -16.05
CA VAL A 108 2.86 -7.08 -16.04
C VAL A 108 3.67 -7.57 -14.83
N ARG A 109 4.85 -6.98 -14.56
CA ARG A 109 5.68 -7.33 -13.38
C ARG A 109 4.90 -7.14 -12.07
N LYS A 110 4.20 -6.01 -11.94
CA LYS A 110 3.41 -5.71 -10.74
C LYS A 110 2.29 -6.72 -10.54
N ILE A 111 1.50 -6.98 -11.57
CA ILE A 111 0.37 -7.92 -11.50
C ILE A 111 0.86 -9.35 -11.20
N SER A 112 1.94 -9.79 -11.83
CA SER A 112 2.48 -11.15 -11.64
C SER A 112 3.00 -11.41 -10.23
N LYS A 113 3.34 -10.36 -9.46
CA LYS A 113 3.83 -10.44 -8.08
C LYS A 113 2.82 -9.93 -7.04
N LEU A 114 1.63 -9.50 -7.46
CA LEU A 114 0.66 -8.84 -6.59
C LEU A 114 0.20 -9.73 -5.42
N TYR A 115 0.22 -11.04 -5.60
CA TYR A 115 -0.10 -12.03 -4.57
C TYR A 115 0.88 -12.03 -3.37
N LEU A 116 2.06 -11.44 -3.52
CA LEU A 116 3.07 -11.32 -2.46
C LEU A 116 2.91 -10.03 -1.63
N TYR A 117 2.14 -9.06 -2.10
CA TYR A 117 2.04 -7.72 -1.52
C TYR A 117 0.58 -7.29 -1.27
N ASP A 118 0.00 -6.51 -2.16
CA ASP A 118 -1.31 -5.88 -1.94
C ASP A 118 -2.46 -6.89 -1.88
N CYS A 119 -2.47 -7.91 -2.74
CA CYS A 119 -3.46 -8.98 -2.66
C CYS A 119 -3.28 -9.87 -1.43
N LEU A 120 -2.03 -10.17 -1.02
CA LEU A 120 -1.76 -10.89 0.22
C LEU A 120 -2.30 -10.09 1.41
N ARG A 121 -1.97 -8.80 1.48
CA ARG A 121 -2.45 -7.88 2.50
C ARG A 121 -3.97 -7.88 2.59
N ALA A 122 -4.64 -7.58 1.47
CA ALA A 122 -6.09 -7.45 1.42
C ALA A 122 -6.78 -8.77 1.82
N ASN A 123 -6.35 -9.89 1.22
CA ASN A 123 -6.94 -11.19 1.49
C ASN A 123 -6.74 -11.63 2.94
N LYS A 124 -5.50 -11.62 3.43
CA LYS A 124 -5.19 -12.17 4.75
C LYS A 124 -5.68 -11.29 5.90
N SER A 125 -5.65 -9.97 5.76
CA SER A 125 -6.21 -9.07 6.77
C SER A 125 -7.73 -9.24 6.93
N LEU A 126 -8.45 -9.47 5.84
CA LEU A 126 -9.89 -9.73 5.86
C LEU A 126 -10.19 -11.15 6.36
N ALA A 127 -9.46 -12.15 5.86
CA ALA A 127 -9.63 -13.55 6.21
C ALA A 127 -9.36 -13.81 7.70
N ALA A 128 -8.48 -13.07 8.36
CA ALA A 128 -8.23 -13.12 9.80
C ALA A 128 -9.52 -12.98 10.62
N TRP A 129 -10.50 -12.27 10.10
CA TRP A 129 -11.82 -12.06 10.72
C TRP A 129 -12.95 -12.81 10.02
N GLY A 130 -12.64 -13.68 9.05
CA GLY A 130 -13.62 -14.43 8.28
C GLY A 130 -14.49 -13.53 7.40
N VAL A 131 -13.92 -12.47 6.85
CA VAL A 131 -14.53 -11.59 5.85
C VAL A 131 -13.91 -11.90 4.49
N GLU A 132 -14.75 -12.09 3.47
CA GLU A 132 -14.31 -12.32 2.09
C GLU A 132 -14.03 -10.99 1.39
N GLY A 133 -12.85 -10.83 0.78
CA GLY A 133 -12.52 -9.70 -0.09
C GLY A 133 -12.77 -10.05 -1.56
N ARG A 134 -13.52 -9.22 -2.27
CA ARG A 134 -13.68 -9.30 -3.72
C ARG A 134 -13.04 -8.12 -4.41
N VAL A 135 -12.33 -8.39 -5.51
CA VAL A 135 -11.45 -7.45 -6.19
C VAL A 135 -11.83 -7.34 -7.68
N PRO A 136 -12.84 -6.53 -8.04
CA PRO A 136 -13.38 -6.47 -9.41
C PRO A 136 -12.33 -6.14 -10.47
N PHE A 137 -11.31 -5.32 -10.16
CA PHE A 137 -10.23 -5.01 -11.08
C PHE A 137 -9.36 -6.22 -11.45
N LEU A 138 -9.36 -7.27 -10.62
CA LEU A 138 -8.61 -8.51 -10.87
C LEU A 138 -9.50 -9.64 -11.37
N ASP A 139 -10.76 -9.36 -11.74
CA ASP A 139 -11.57 -10.28 -12.51
C ASP A 139 -10.84 -10.66 -13.81
N LYS A 140 -10.84 -11.95 -14.18
CA LYS A 140 -10.01 -12.45 -15.27
C LYS A 140 -10.39 -11.84 -16.63
N GLU A 141 -11.67 -11.67 -16.89
CA GLU A 141 -12.15 -11.07 -18.14
C GLU A 141 -11.82 -9.59 -18.19
N PHE A 142 -12.06 -8.88 -17.07
CA PHE A 142 -11.68 -7.47 -16.96
C PHE A 142 -10.17 -7.28 -17.13
N LEU A 143 -9.36 -8.10 -16.48
CA LEU A 143 -7.91 -8.02 -16.55
C LEU A 143 -7.41 -8.25 -17.98
N ASP A 144 -7.96 -9.26 -18.67
CA ASP A 144 -7.58 -9.55 -20.07
C ASP A 144 -7.88 -8.36 -20.98
N VAL A 145 -9.07 -7.75 -20.87
CA VAL A 145 -9.43 -6.57 -21.64
C VAL A 145 -8.55 -5.37 -21.30
N ALA A 146 -8.36 -5.08 -20.01
CA ALA A 146 -7.59 -3.93 -19.55
C ALA A 146 -6.09 -4.02 -19.93
N MET A 147 -5.53 -5.23 -19.92
CA MET A 147 -4.12 -5.45 -20.28
C MET A 147 -3.90 -5.44 -21.81
N ARG A 148 -4.93 -5.63 -22.62
CA ARG A 148 -4.88 -5.47 -24.09
C ARG A 148 -5.08 -4.03 -24.57
N LEU A 149 -5.49 -3.11 -23.72
CA LEU A 149 -5.57 -1.70 -24.09
C LEU A 149 -4.18 -1.19 -24.52
N ASN A 150 -4.17 -0.29 -25.52
CA ASN A 150 -2.92 0.38 -25.90
C ASN A 150 -2.26 1.02 -24.66
N PRO A 151 -1.05 0.63 -24.31
CA PRO A 151 -0.37 1.18 -23.13
C PRO A 151 -0.25 2.69 -23.14
N GLU A 152 -0.11 3.33 -24.31
CA GLU A 152 -0.08 4.79 -24.44
C GLU A 152 -1.33 5.46 -23.87
N ALA A 153 -2.51 4.84 -24.01
CA ALA A 153 -3.77 5.35 -23.45
C ALA A 153 -3.84 5.25 -21.94
N LYS A 154 -2.97 4.44 -21.31
CA LYS A 154 -2.88 4.27 -19.86
C LYS A 154 -1.73 5.04 -19.22
N MET A 155 -0.76 5.49 -20.02
CA MET A 155 0.44 6.16 -19.50
C MET A 155 0.09 7.46 -18.77
N ALA A 156 0.72 7.61 -17.61
CA ALA A 156 0.87 8.90 -16.96
C ALA A 156 2.16 9.58 -17.45
N SER A 157 2.16 10.90 -17.40
CA SER A 157 3.35 11.72 -17.62
C SER A 157 3.31 12.89 -16.65
N GLY A 158 4.37 13.69 -16.53
CA GLY A 158 4.32 14.90 -15.71
C GLY A 158 3.16 15.85 -16.04
N LYS A 159 2.52 15.68 -17.20
CA LYS A 159 1.38 16.49 -17.69
C LYS A 159 0.06 15.73 -17.77
N VAL A 160 0.08 14.41 -17.65
CA VAL A 160 -1.12 13.55 -17.73
C VAL A 160 -1.24 12.79 -16.42
N ILE A 161 -2.35 13.01 -15.74
CA ILE A 161 -2.67 12.36 -14.46
C ILE A 161 -2.70 10.83 -14.60
N GLU A 162 -2.23 10.15 -13.59
CA GLU A 162 -2.31 8.68 -13.52
C GLU A 162 -3.75 8.18 -13.53
N LYS A 163 -3.97 7.02 -14.13
CA LYS A 163 -5.30 6.38 -14.30
C LYS A 163 -6.33 7.26 -15.03
N LYS A 164 -5.91 8.18 -15.91
CA LYS A 164 -6.81 9.10 -16.60
C LYS A 164 -7.97 8.38 -17.28
N ILE A 165 -7.70 7.31 -18.00
CA ILE A 165 -8.73 6.52 -18.69
C ILE A 165 -9.84 6.01 -17.75
N VAL A 166 -9.48 5.60 -16.53
CA VAL A 166 -10.46 5.15 -15.52
C VAL A 166 -11.22 6.35 -14.95
N ARG A 167 -10.52 7.45 -14.67
CA ARG A 167 -11.12 8.68 -14.12
C ARG A 167 -12.16 9.25 -15.09
N GLU A 168 -11.84 9.32 -16.37
CA GLU A 168 -12.76 9.80 -17.41
C GLU A 168 -13.98 8.88 -17.55
N ALA A 169 -13.80 7.56 -17.51
CA ALA A 169 -14.90 6.60 -17.61
C ALA A 169 -15.92 6.76 -16.47
N PHE A 170 -15.48 7.14 -15.26
CA PHE A 170 -16.32 7.27 -14.07
C PHE A 170 -16.55 8.72 -13.62
N ALA A 171 -16.12 9.71 -14.40
CA ALA A 171 -16.22 11.12 -14.02
C ALA A 171 -17.65 11.57 -13.70
N HIS A 172 -18.64 11.01 -14.40
CA HIS A 172 -20.06 11.33 -14.19
C HIS A 172 -20.68 10.64 -12.96
N MET A 173 -19.97 9.72 -12.31
CA MET A 173 -20.44 8.92 -11.16
C MET A 173 -19.86 9.37 -9.81
N LEU A 174 -18.93 10.32 -9.82
CA LEU A 174 -18.20 10.74 -8.62
C LEU A 174 -18.08 12.28 -8.58
N PRO A 175 -17.90 12.88 -7.38
CA PRO A 175 -17.60 14.30 -7.26
C PRO A 175 -16.31 14.67 -8.01
N GLU A 176 -16.32 15.81 -8.69
CA GLU A 176 -15.17 16.29 -9.47
C GLU A 176 -13.91 16.43 -8.60
N SER A 177 -14.05 16.93 -7.37
CA SER A 177 -12.99 17.04 -6.37
C SER A 177 -12.28 15.72 -6.06
N VAL A 178 -12.97 14.59 -6.23
CA VAL A 178 -12.44 13.24 -6.00
C VAL A 178 -11.91 12.62 -7.29
N VAL A 179 -12.60 12.82 -8.41
CA VAL A 179 -12.19 12.29 -9.73
C VAL A 179 -10.78 12.78 -10.08
N TRP A 180 -10.51 14.07 -9.91
CA TRP A 180 -9.24 14.69 -10.32
C TRP A 180 -8.25 14.93 -9.19
N ARG A 181 -8.48 14.31 -8.02
CA ARG A 181 -7.56 14.44 -6.90
C ARG A 181 -6.22 13.78 -7.15
N GLN A 182 -5.19 14.27 -6.47
CA GLN A 182 -3.87 13.66 -6.45
C GLN A 182 -3.94 12.22 -5.91
N LYS A 183 -3.16 11.31 -6.54
CA LYS A 183 -2.97 9.95 -6.06
C LYS A 183 -2.20 9.94 -4.75
N GLU A 184 -2.69 9.17 -3.80
CA GLU A 184 -1.95 8.79 -2.59
C GLU A 184 -1.95 7.28 -2.42
N GLN A 185 -0.90 6.73 -1.85
CA GLN A 185 -0.85 5.30 -1.50
C GLN A 185 -1.70 5.02 -0.27
N PHE A 186 -2.22 3.80 -0.16
CA PHE A 186 -3.04 3.43 0.99
C PHE A 186 -2.27 3.56 2.32
N SER A 187 -1.01 3.15 2.36
CA SER A 187 -0.14 3.31 3.53
C SER A 187 0.05 4.76 3.95
N ASP A 188 0.09 5.68 2.99
CA ASP A 188 0.25 7.11 3.23
C ASP A 188 -1.09 7.76 3.62
N GLY A 189 -2.19 7.27 3.07
CA GLY A 189 -3.56 7.70 3.38
C GLY A 189 -3.99 7.42 4.82
N VAL A 190 -3.41 6.42 5.46
CA VAL A 190 -3.61 6.14 6.90
C VAL A 190 -3.03 7.25 7.79
N GLY A 191 -2.08 8.01 7.26
CA GLY A 191 -1.45 9.15 7.91
C GLY A 191 0.03 8.91 8.22
N TYR A 192 0.84 9.88 7.90
CA TYR A 192 2.29 9.83 8.14
C TYR A 192 2.65 9.66 9.63
N ASN A 193 1.80 10.11 10.54
CA ASN A 193 1.96 9.87 11.99
C ASN A 193 2.10 8.39 12.33
N TRP A 194 1.36 7.51 11.65
CA TRP A 194 1.48 6.07 11.84
C TRP A 194 2.88 5.56 11.49
N ILE A 195 3.36 5.93 10.30
CA ILE A 195 4.69 5.53 9.81
C ILE A 195 5.80 6.07 10.72
N ASP A 196 5.72 7.37 11.06
CA ASP A 196 6.75 8.03 11.88
C ASP A 196 6.78 7.46 13.30
N THR A 197 5.62 7.12 13.87
CA THR A 197 5.54 6.47 15.18
C THR A 197 6.14 5.07 15.15
N LEU A 198 5.84 4.26 14.13
CA LEU A 198 6.45 2.93 13.97
C LEU A 198 7.98 3.03 13.90
N LYS A 199 8.51 3.96 13.11
CA LYS A 199 9.95 4.22 13.04
C LYS A 199 10.54 4.62 14.39
N ALA A 200 9.89 5.52 15.12
CA ALA A 200 10.35 5.98 16.42
C ALA A 200 10.37 4.85 17.47
N ILE A 201 9.31 4.05 17.51
CA ILE A 201 9.18 2.93 18.46
C ILE A 201 10.21 1.84 18.14
N THR A 202 10.35 1.46 16.89
CA THR A 202 11.30 0.43 16.48
C THR A 202 12.74 0.88 16.64
N ALA A 203 13.03 2.19 16.46
CA ALA A 203 14.35 2.77 16.77
C ALA A 203 14.75 2.64 18.24
N THR A 204 13.77 2.66 19.15
CA THR A 204 13.99 2.48 20.58
C THR A 204 13.99 0.99 20.99
N ALA A 205 13.12 0.18 20.38
CA ALA A 205 12.95 -1.23 20.71
C ALA A 205 14.12 -2.12 20.25
N VAL A 206 14.86 -1.70 19.21
CA VAL A 206 16.00 -2.43 18.65
C VAL A 206 17.29 -1.66 18.92
N SER A 207 18.23 -2.27 19.64
CA SER A 207 19.52 -1.66 19.94
C SER A 207 20.47 -1.69 18.72
N ASP A 208 21.52 -0.86 18.78
CA ASP A 208 22.55 -0.85 17.73
C ASP A 208 23.36 -2.15 17.72
N GLU A 209 23.56 -2.77 18.89
CA GLU A 209 24.20 -4.07 19.02
C GLU A 209 23.37 -5.18 18.37
N GLN A 210 22.04 -5.13 18.50
CA GLN A 210 21.14 -6.06 17.82
C GLN A 210 21.24 -5.88 16.30
N MET A 211 21.26 -4.65 15.81
CA MET A 211 21.44 -4.37 14.38
C MET A 211 22.81 -4.86 13.87
N ALA A 212 23.88 -4.64 14.61
CA ALA A 212 25.22 -5.12 14.25
C ALA A 212 25.26 -6.65 14.13
N GLN A 213 24.39 -7.35 14.84
CA GLN A 213 24.28 -8.82 14.80
C GLN A 213 23.19 -9.33 13.85
N ALA A 214 22.51 -8.46 13.11
CA ALA A 214 21.38 -8.83 12.28
C ALA A 214 21.71 -9.94 11.26
N ALA A 215 22.85 -9.87 10.59
CA ALA A 215 23.27 -10.88 9.62
C ALA A 215 23.51 -12.27 10.25
N LYS A 216 23.96 -12.31 11.50
CA LYS A 216 24.14 -13.55 12.24
C LYS A 216 22.80 -14.15 12.68
N ARG A 217 21.90 -13.30 13.18
CA ARG A 217 20.58 -13.74 13.65
C ARG A 217 19.64 -14.09 12.50
N PHE A 218 19.65 -13.31 11.44
CA PHE A 218 18.77 -13.42 10.27
C PHE A 218 19.60 -13.50 8.98
N PRO A 219 20.24 -14.65 8.70
CA PRO A 219 21.10 -14.80 7.51
C PRO A 219 20.31 -14.81 6.19
N ILE A 220 19.00 -15.06 6.26
CA ILE A 220 18.08 -15.00 5.11
C ILE A 220 17.33 -13.67 5.18
N HIS A 221 17.46 -12.86 4.12
CA HIS A 221 16.86 -11.53 4.04
C HIS A 221 17.20 -10.68 5.28
N THR A 222 18.48 -10.47 5.49
CA THR A 222 19.02 -9.72 6.63
C THR A 222 18.39 -8.32 6.70
N PRO A 223 17.76 -7.93 7.82
CA PRO A 223 17.19 -6.60 8.01
C PRO A 223 18.23 -5.50 7.81
N GLN A 224 17.87 -4.44 7.11
CA GLN A 224 18.73 -3.31 6.80
C GLN A 224 18.51 -2.12 7.75
N ASN A 225 17.40 -2.11 8.47
CA ASN A 225 17.06 -1.08 9.45
C ASN A 225 16.32 -1.69 10.66
N LYS A 226 16.13 -0.87 11.70
CA LYS A 226 15.52 -1.31 12.97
C LYS A 226 14.05 -1.72 12.83
N GLU A 227 13.31 -1.12 11.92
CA GLU A 227 11.91 -1.49 11.68
C GLU A 227 11.80 -2.87 11.02
N GLU A 228 12.62 -3.13 10.00
CA GLU A 228 12.73 -4.48 9.40
C GLU A 228 13.13 -5.52 10.42
N TYR A 229 14.12 -5.19 11.27
CA TYR A 229 14.58 -6.08 12.34
C TYR A 229 13.45 -6.40 13.31
N TYR A 230 12.68 -5.40 13.71
CA TYR A 230 11.57 -5.56 14.65
C TYR A 230 10.50 -6.49 14.10
N TYR A 231 10.02 -6.26 12.86
CA TYR A 231 9.04 -7.13 12.23
C TYR A 231 9.58 -8.53 11.96
N ARG A 232 10.82 -8.63 11.52
CA ARG A 232 11.50 -9.92 11.32
C ARG A 232 11.60 -10.71 12.62
N SER A 233 11.83 -10.06 13.74
CA SER A 233 11.88 -10.71 15.06
C SER A 233 10.53 -11.31 15.44
N ILE A 234 9.45 -10.56 15.25
CA ILE A 234 8.09 -11.04 15.52
C ILE A 234 7.74 -12.22 14.60
N PHE A 235 8.07 -12.10 13.31
CA PHE A 235 7.83 -13.16 12.35
C PHE A 235 8.55 -14.46 12.72
N GLU A 236 9.80 -14.38 13.14
CA GLU A 236 10.61 -15.54 13.55
C GLU A 236 10.02 -16.27 14.76
N GLU A 237 9.38 -15.55 15.69
CA GLU A 237 8.68 -16.17 16.82
C GLU A 237 7.49 -17.01 16.40
N HIS A 238 6.78 -16.59 15.34
CA HIS A 238 5.64 -17.32 14.78
C HIS A 238 6.07 -18.40 13.78
N PHE A 239 7.08 -18.10 12.97
CA PHE A 239 7.50 -18.92 11.82
C PHE A 239 9.02 -19.13 11.81
N PRO A 240 9.57 -19.95 12.70
CA PRO A 240 11.02 -20.07 12.93
C PRO A 240 11.78 -20.82 11.83
N SER A 241 11.11 -21.34 10.80
CA SER A 241 11.77 -22.13 9.76
C SER A 241 12.45 -21.26 8.69
N ALA A 242 13.59 -21.70 8.20
CA ALA A 242 14.29 -21.06 7.08
C ALA A 242 13.45 -21.01 5.80
N SER A 243 12.56 -21.97 5.58
CA SER A 243 11.62 -21.97 4.46
C SER A 243 10.58 -20.87 4.58
N ALA A 244 10.05 -20.62 5.78
CA ALA A 244 9.13 -19.52 6.03
C ALA A 244 9.80 -18.15 5.74
N ALA A 245 11.03 -17.96 6.20
CA ALA A 245 11.77 -16.74 5.91
C ALA A 245 11.96 -16.49 4.40
N LYS A 246 12.22 -17.55 3.62
CA LYS A 246 12.39 -17.47 2.17
C LYS A 246 11.12 -17.19 1.39
N SER A 247 9.93 -17.42 1.96
CA SER A 247 8.66 -17.15 1.31
C SER A 247 8.31 -15.66 1.23
N VAL A 248 8.94 -14.84 2.07
CA VAL A 248 8.73 -13.39 2.10
C VAL A 248 9.66 -12.71 1.09
N PRO A 249 9.17 -11.73 0.30
CA PRO A 249 10.02 -10.98 -0.61
C PRO A 249 11.18 -10.28 0.12
N SER A 250 12.37 -10.30 -0.50
CA SER A 250 13.60 -9.79 0.12
C SER A 250 14.00 -8.38 -0.31
N VAL A 251 13.32 -7.85 -1.31
CA VAL A 251 13.70 -6.56 -1.87
C VAL A 251 12.75 -5.50 -1.36
N PRO A 252 13.22 -4.52 -0.56
CA PRO A 252 12.42 -3.37 -0.21
C PRO A 252 12.04 -2.63 -1.49
N SER A 253 10.75 -2.42 -1.70
CA SER A 253 10.30 -1.57 -2.80
C SER A 253 10.42 -0.11 -2.39
N VAL A 254 11.05 0.70 -3.21
CA VAL A 254 11.04 2.16 -3.06
C VAL A 254 9.77 2.68 -3.73
N ALA A 255 8.95 3.41 -2.99
CA ALA A 255 7.69 3.97 -3.50
C ALA A 255 6.78 2.94 -4.22
N CYS A 256 6.78 1.68 -3.75
CA CYS A 256 6.10 0.53 -4.38
C CYS A 256 6.61 0.16 -5.78
N SER A 257 7.76 0.64 -6.22
CA SER A 257 8.35 0.34 -7.53
C SER A 257 9.03 -1.04 -7.58
N THR A 258 9.42 -1.47 -8.76
CA THR A 258 10.30 -2.61 -8.98
C THR A 258 11.75 -2.14 -9.18
N ALA A 259 12.69 -3.07 -9.12
CA ALA A 259 14.10 -2.75 -9.38
C ALA A 259 14.32 -2.18 -10.81
N GLU A 260 13.54 -2.67 -11.78
CA GLU A 260 13.57 -2.19 -13.15
C GLU A 260 13.05 -0.76 -13.27
N ALA A 261 11.96 -0.44 -12.58
CA ALA A 261 11.39 0.92 -12.59
C ALA A 261 12.28 1.94 -11.84
N LEU A 262 13.08 1.50 -10.86
CA LEU A 262 14.08 2.37 -10.22
C LEU A 262 15.15 2.88 -11.20
N ALA A 263 15.36 2.20 -12.32
CA ALA A 263 16.28 2.62 -13.36
C ALA A 263 15.72 3.75 -14.26
N TRP A 264 14.43 4.03 -14.20
CA TRP A 264 13.78 5.05 -15.04
C TRP A 264 14.17 6.48 -14.70
N ASP A 265 14.55 6.71 -13.44
CA ASP A 265 15.03 8.03 -13.02
C ASP A 265 16.22 7.91 -12.07
N ILE A 266 17.27 8.69 -12.32
CA ILE A 266 18.46 8.74 -11.46
C ILE A 266 18.08 9.14 -10.02
N ALA A 267 17.08 10.01 -9.85
CA ALA A 267 16.59 10.42 -8.54
C ALA A 267 16.10 9.24 -7.68
N PHE A 268 15.64 8.16 -8.30
CA PHE A 268 15.16 6.97 -7.58
C PHE A 268 16.29 6.13 -6.97
N ARG A 269 17.51 6.22 -7.50
CA ARG A 269 18.65 5.41 -7.05
C ARG A 269 19.09 5.67 -5.61
N ASN A 270 18.80 6.87 -5.12
CA ASN A 270 19.19 7.31 -3.77
C ASN A 270 18.03 7.28 -2.78
N LEU A 271 16.87 6.77 -3.17
CA LEU A 271 15.70 6.70 -2.32
C LEU A 271 15.68 5.36 -1.56
N ASN A 272 15.61 5.43 -0.23
CA ASN A 272 15.52 4.27 0.65
C ASN A 272 14.17 4.20 1.38
N GLU A 273 13.22 5.09 1.03
CA GLU A 273 11.92 5.16 1.67
C GLU A 273 10.89 4.38 0.86
N PRO A 274 10.27 3.32 1.42
CA PRO A 274 9.27 2.53 0.72
C PRO A 274 7.92 3.25 0.52
N SER A 275 7.66 4.35 1.24
CA SER A 275 6.42 5.11 1.11
C SER A 275 6.40 6.03 -0.12
N GLY A 276 5.20 6.50 -0.52
CA GLY A 276 5.01 7.45 -1.62
C GLY A 276 5.69 8.80 -1.42
N ARG A 277 6.11 9.13 -0.20
CA ARG A 277 6.89 10.35 0.09
C ARG A 277 8.16 10.46 -0.76
N ALA A 278 8.74 9.33 -1.15
CA ALA A 278 9.96 9.29 -1.94
C ALA A 278 9.82 9.94 -3.32
N VAL A 279 8.61 10.01 -3.84
CA VAL A 279 8.31 10.47 -5.20
C VAL A 279 7.32 11.64 -5.24
N LYS A 280 7.15 12.34 -4.13
CA LYS A 280 6.38 13.59 -4.11
C LYS A 280 6.99 14.61 -5.06
N GLY A 281 6.15 15.28 -5.83
CA GLY A 281 6.55 16.31 -6.78
C GLY A 281 6.77 15.84 -8.22
N ILE A 282 6.85 14.52 -8.48
CA ILE A 282 7.04 13.99 -9.85
C ILE A 282 5.89 14.37 -10.79
N HIS A 283 4.73 14.65 -10.23
CA HIS A 283 3.44 14.79 -10.95
C HIS A 283 2.82 16.17 -10.77
N GLU A 284 3.53 17.13 -10.18
CA GLU A 284 2.95 18.45 -9.88
C GLU A 284 2.31 19.14 -11.09
N GLU A 285 2.95 19.03 -12.26
CA GLU A 285 2.43 19.62 -13.50
C GLU A 285 1.14 18.92 -14.02
N ALA A 286 0.85 17.71 -13.60
CA ALA A 286 -0.33 16.98 -14.04
C ALA A 286 -1.61 17.41 -13.30
N TYR A 287 -1.46 18.17 -12.20
CA TYR A 287 -2.57 18.66 -11.37
C TYR A 287 -2.77 20.18 -11.46
N THR A 288 -1.95 20.86 -12.24
CA THR A 288 -2.10 22.29 -12.56
C THR A 288 -2.88 22.49 -13.87
#